data_4c561db355faa45af259442b91cd67b9
#
_entry.id   4c561db355faa45af259442b91cd67b9
#
_cell.length_a   1.000
_cell.length_b   1.000
_cell.length_c   1.000
_cell.angle_alpha   90.00
_cell.angle_beta   90.00
_cell.angle_gamma   90.00
#
_symmetry.space_group_name_H-M   'P 1'
#
loop_
_entity.id
_entity.type
_entity.pdbx_description
1 polymer ?
#
loop_
_entity_poly.entity_id
_entity_poly.type
_entity_poly.pdbx_seq_one_letter_code
_entity_poly.pdbx_strand_id
1 'polypeptide(L)'
;MTMYSPQKLHPISYIDGLISVIKSNFIVIIIFLFNIKDFKYDDFSSYIIPGIMTLIFSIGFIHNIIKVYNTRYWIEEDHFILTTGVFNKERKELNISRIQSADTSQGLINQIVGGVELIIKTPSDGIELGTISKKQSEVIEQELRSIQERMNNQVNQEAKELNDENHTQTYQQHAKPQYAIFKMPFKQLLFMSMTSGAIA
;
A
#
# COMPACT_ATOMS: atom_id res chain seq x y z
N MET A 1 12.34 -16.52 -6.45
CA MET A 1 11.84 -15.71 -7.56
C MET A 1 12.57 -14.38 -7.46
N THR A 2 13.26 -13.98 -8.50
CA THR A 2 13.99 -12.71 -8.51
C THR A 2 12.99 -11.58 -8.77
N MET A 3 12.86 -10.63 -7.85
CA MET A 3 11.93 -9.49 -7.97
C MET A 3 12.38 -8.44 -9.00
N TYR A 4 13.47 -8.70 -9.72
CA TYR A 4 14.02 -7.85 -10.78
C TYR A 4 13.32 -8.01 -12.14
N SER A 5 12.26 -8.78 -12.20
CA SER A 5 11.40 -8.91 -13.39
C SER A 5 9.95 -8.58 -13.02
N PRO A 6 9.14 -8.00 -13.94
CA PRO A 6 7.75 -7.64 -13.69
C PRO A 6 6.93 -8.84 -13.22
N GLN A 7 6.49 -8.82 -11.97
CA GLN A 7 5.68 -9.85 -11.32
C GLN A 7 4.20 -9.51 -11.41
N LYS A 8 3.35 -10.53 -11.54
CA LYS A 8 1.89 -10.39 -11.49
C LYS A 8 1.43 -10.42 -10.04
N LEU A 9 0.31 -9.76 -9.77
CA LEU A 9 -0.39 -9.94 -8.51
C LEU A 9 -0.87 -11.38 -8.35
N HIS A 10 -1.06 -11.81 -7.11
CA HIS A 10 -1.61 -13.12 -6.81
C HIS A 10 -3.09 -13.21 -7.24
N PRO A 11 -3.59 -14.39 -7.67
CA PRO A 11 -5.01 -14.56 -8.04
C PRO A 11 -6.03 -14.09 -7.00
N ILE A 12 -5.67 -14.05 -5.73
CA ILE A 12 -6.46 -13.48 -4.64
C ILE A 12 -6.87 -12.02 -4.89
N SER A 13 -6.06 -11.24 -5.61
CA SER A 13 -6.34 -9.85 -5.95
C SER A 13 -7.61 -9.67 -6.80
N TYR A 14 -8.01 -10.70 -7.55
CA TYR A 14 -9.28 -10.68 -8.31
C TYR A 14 -10.49 -10.69 -7.37
N ILE A 15 -10.38 -11.35 -6.21
CA ILE A 15 -11.44 -11.39 -5.21
C ILE A 15 -11.63 -10.01 -4.58
N ASP A 16 -10.54 -9.33 -4.26
CA ASP A 16 -10.58 -7.96 -3.77
C ASP A 16 -11.20 -7.01 -4.81
N GLY A 17 -10.85 -7.17 -6.06
CA GLY A 17 -11.46 -6.47 -7.18
C GLY A 17 -12.98 -6.68 -7.27
N LEU A 18 -13.46 -7.90 -7.12
CA LEU A 18 -14.89 -8.21 -7.09
C LEU A 18 -15.60 -7.51 -5.92
N ILE A 19 -14.99 -7.55 -4.74
CA ILE A 19 -15.52 -6.90 -3.54
C ILE A 19 -15.60 -5.37 -3.74
N SER A 20 -14.59 -4.78 -4.36
CA SER A 20 -14.57 -3.35 -4.69
C SER A 20 -15.71 -2.97 -5.63
N VAL A 21 -15.98 -3.79 -6.64
CA VAL A 21 -17.12 -3.58 -7.55
C VAL A 21 -18.46 -3.66 -6.81
N ILE A 22 -18.64 -4.62 -5.90
CA ILE A 22 -19.84 -4.74 -5.08
C ILE A 22 -20.02 -3.53 -4.18
N LYS A 23 -18.94 -3.08 -3.50
CA LYS A 23 -18.98 -1.90 -2.63
C LYS A 23 -19.31 -0.63 -3.38
N SER A 24 -18.69 -0.39 -4.53
CA SER A 24 -18.95 0.82 -5.35
C SER A 24 -20.35 0.86 -5.94
N ASN A 25 -20.98 -0.29 -6.15
CA ASN A 25 -22.33 -0.41 -6.68
C ASN A 25 -23.39 -0.75 -5.61
N PHE A 26 -23.05 -0.63 -4.32
CA PHE A 26 -23.93 -1.04 -3.23
C PHE A 26 -25.30 -0.36 -3.26
N ILE A 27 -25.36 0.93 -3.52
CA ILE A 27 -26.62 1.70 -3.64
C ILE A 27 -27.45 1.16 -4.80
N VAL A 28 -26.81 0.87 -5.93
CA VAL A 28 -27.46 0.31 -7.13
C VAL A 28 -28.07 -1.05 -6.83
N ILE A 29 -27.35 -1.90 -6.09
CA ILE A 29 -27.84 -3.22 -5.66
C ILE A 29 -29.05 -3.07 -4.75
N ILE A 30 -29.05 -2.13 -3.82
CA ILE A 30 -30.20 -1.86 -2.93
C ILE A 30 -31.41 -1.43 -3.74
N ILE A 31 -31.25 -0.47 -4.66
CA ILE A 31 -32.36 -0.01 -5.53
C ILE A 31 -32.94 -1.18 -6.33
N PHE A 32 -32.08 -2.03 -6.85
CA PHE A 32 -32.49 -3.24 -7.58
C PHE A 32 -33.30 -4.19 -6.69
N LEU A 33 -32.88 -4.46 -5.45
CA LEU A 33 -33.60 -5.32 -4.51
C LEU A 33 -34.98 -4.78 -4.14
N PHE A 34 -35.14 -3.46 -4.04
CA PHE A 34 -36.43 -2.84 -3.77
C PHE A 34 -37.38 -2.94 -4.96
N ASN A 35 -36.85 -2.88 -6.20
CA ASN A 35 -37.66 -2.97 -7.43
C ASN A 35 -38.04 -4.41 -7.80
N ILE A 36 -37.41 -5.43 -7.24
CA ILE A 36 -37.72 -6.84 -7.50
C ILE A 36 -39.17 -7.20 -7.15
N LYS A 37 -39.79 -6.52 -6.17
CA LYS A 37 -41.17 -6.79 -5.73
C LYS A 37 -42.22 -6.44 -6.79
N ASP A 38 -41.93 -5.46 -7.63
CA ASP A 38 -42.85 -4.96 -8.69
C ASP A 38 -42.56 -5.59 -10.04
N PHE A 39 -41.69 -6.61 -10.08
CA PHE A 39 -41.27 -7.28 -11.30
C PHE A 39 -42.42 -8.14 -11.91
N LYS A 40 -42.84 -7.78 -13.11
CA LYS A 40 -43.87 -8.52 -13.89
C LYS A 40 -43.20 -9.27 -15.02
N TYR A 41 -43.37 -10.58 -15.05
CA TYR A 41 -42.76 -11.44 -16.06
C TYR A 41 -43.31 -11.23 -17.48
N ASP A 42 -44.55 -10.74 -17.60
CA ASP A 42 -45.24 -10.54 -18.88
C ASP A 42 -44.99 -9.16 -19.50
N ASP A 43 -44.31 -8.27 -18.78
CA ASP A 43 -44.06 -6.89 -19.23
C ASP A 43 -42.60 -6.69 -19.58
N PHE A 44 -42.30 -6.44 -20.84
CA PHE A 44 -40.96 -6.16 -21.35
C PHE A 44 -40.30 -4.97 -20.62
N SER A 45 -41.07 -3.99 -20.19
CA SER A 45 -40.56 -2.82 -19.46
C SER A 45 -39.93 -3.20 -18.14
N SER A 46 -40.37 -4.29 -17.50
CA SER A 46 -39.83 -4.80 -16.25
C SER A 46 -38.38 -5.33 -16.36
N TYR A 47 -37.94 -5.66 -17.58
CA TYR A 47 -36.57 -6.16 -17.83
C TYR A 47 -35.57 -5.05 -18.13
N ILE A 48 -36.01 -3.84 -18.44
CA ILE A 48 -35.15 -2.73 -18.86
C ILE A 48 -34.19 -2.34 -17.70
N ILE A 49 -34.73 -2.09 -16.50
CA ILE A 49 -33.96 -1.67 -15.36
C ILE A 49 -32.96 -2.77 -14.93
N PRO A 50 -33.36 -4.04 -14.70
CA PRO A 50 -32.44 -5.12 -14.42
C PRO A 50 -31.37 -5.32 -15.50
N GLY A 51 -31.75 -5.17 -16.77
CA GLY A 51 -30.83 -5.30 -17.91
C GLY A 51 -29.72 -4.23 -17.87
N ILE A 52 -30.09 -2.96 -17.70
CA ILE A 52 -29.12 -1.85 -17.57
C ILE A 52 -28.23 -2.06 -16.37
N MET A 53 -28.78 -2.45 -15.23
CA MET A 53 -28.01 -2.73 -13.99
C MET A 53 -26.99 -3.85 -14.20
N THR A 54 -27.41 -4.96 -14.82
CA THR A 54 -26.53 -6.07 -15.13
C THR A 54 -25.39 -5.65 -16.06
N LEU A 55 -25.69 -4.81 -17.05
CA LEU A 55 -24.70 -4.31 -18.00
C LEU A 55 -23.67 -3.41 -17.30
N ILE A 56 -24.10 -2.47 -16.47
CA ILE A 56 -23.20 -1.59 -15.69
C ILE A 56 -22.29 -2.42 -14.78
N PHE A 57 -22.88 -3.41 -14.08
CA PHE A 57 -22.12 -4.28 -13.18
C PHE A 57 -21.10 -5.11 -13.94
N SER A 58 -21.49 -5.66 -15.11
CA SER A 58 -20.59 -6.45 -15.96
C SER A 58 -19.42 -5.63 -16.49
N ILE A 59 -19.67 -4.40 -16.92
CA ILE A 59 -18.60 -3.49 -17.39
C ILE A 59 -17.62 -3.19 -16.24
N GLY A 60 -18.12 -2.85 -15.06
CA GLY A 60 -17.28 -2.59 -13.88
C GLY A 60 -16.46 -3.81 -13.48
N PHE A 61 -17.04 -5.00 -13.53
CA PHE A 61 -16.37 -6.25 -13.23
C PHE A 61 -15.24 -6.57 -14.23
N ILE A 62 -15.54 -6.48 -15.52
CA ILE A 62 -14.55 -6.70 -16.60
C ILE A 62 -13.41 -5.69 -16.47
N HIS A 63 -13.73 -4.41 -16.28
CA HIS A 63 -12.70 -3.37 -16.08
C HIS A 63 -11.77 -3.70 -14.90
N ASN A 64 -12.33 -4.16 -13.79
CA ASN A 64 -11.54 -4.53 -12.61
C ASN A 64 -10.64 -5.74 -12.86
N ILE A 65 -11.15 -6.78 -13.52
CA ILE A 65 -10.33 -7.95 -13.91
C ILE A 65 -9.15 -7.51 -14.77
N ILE A 66 -9.39 -6.67 -15.78
CA ILE A 66 -8.32 -6.18 -16.66
C ILE A 66 -7.31 -5.32 -15.89
N LYS A 67 -7.77 -4.48 -14.95
CA LYS A 67 -6.90 -3.69 -14.08
C LYS A 67 -5.96 -4.58 -13.27
N VAL A 68 -6.47 -5.59 -12.58
CA VAL A 68 -5.67 -6.55 -11.81
C VAL A 68 -4.71 -7.32 -12.71
N TYR A 69 -5.21 -7.77 -13.88
CA TYR A 69 -4.39 -8.50 -14.85
C TYR A 69 -3.22 -7.66 -15.38
N ASN A 70 -3.40 -6.36 -15.58
CA ASN A 70 -2.38 -5.44 -16.08
C ASN A 70 -1.44 -4.93 -14.97
N THR A 71 -1.81 -5.07 -13.71
CA THR A 71 -0.96 -4.63 -12.61
C THR A 71 0.29 -5.50 -12.52
N ARG A 72 1.45 -4.82 -12.46
CA ARG A 72 2.77 -5.44 -12.34
C ARG A 72 3.58 -4.68 -11.31
N TYR A 73 4.41 -5.40 -10.57
CA TYR A 73 5.39 -4.81 -9.67
C TYR A 73 6.74 -5.49 -9.84
N TRP A 74 7.80 -4.73 -9.63
CA TRP A 74 9.18 -5.23 -9.67
C TRP A 74 10.11 -4.26 -8.96
N ILE A 75 11.36 -4.70 -8.77
CA ILE A 75 12.44 -3.88 -8.27
C ILE A 75 13.40 -3.61 -9.44
N GLU A 76 13.72 -2.37 -9.66
CA GLU A 76 14.67 -1.93 -10.68
C GLU A 76 15.68 -1.00 -10.01
N GLU A 77 16.95 -1.39 -10.02
CA GLU A 77 18.00 -0.71 -9.26
C GLU A 77 17.60 -0.57 -7.78
N ASP A 78 17.42 0.66 -7.31
CA ASP A 78 17.07 1.00 -5.93
C ASP A 78 15.61 1.45 -5.77
N HIS A 79 14.75 1.13 -6.76
CA HIS A 79 13.37 1.55 -6.80
C HIS A 79 12.41 0.36 -6.81
N PHE A 80 11.39 0.45 -5.96
CA PHE A 80 10.23 -0.41 -6.05
C PHE A 80 9.22 0.23 -7.01
N ILE A 81 8.88 -0.49 -8.07
CA ILE A 81 8.03 0.02 -9.15
C ILE A 81 6.71 -0.75 -9.17
N LEU A 82 5.61 -0.01 -9.21
CA LEU A 82 4.27 -0.51 -9.44
C LEU A 82 3.69 0.13 -10.69
N THR A 83 3.26 -0.69 -11.64
CA THR A 83 2.49 -0.25 -12.80
C THR A 83 1.08 -0.80 -12.72
N THR A 84 0.08 0.05 -12.85
CA THR A 84 -1.34 -0.30 -12.83
C THR A 84 -2.11 0.46 -13.89
N GLY A 85 -3.30 0.00 -14.24
CA GLY A 85 -4.21 0.68 -15.17
C GLY A 85 -4.64 -0.19 -16.35
N VAL A 86 -5.75 0.23 -16.98
CA VAL A 86 -6.35 -0.46 -18.13
C VAL A 86 -6.00 0.29 -19.43
N PHE A 87 -6.50 1.50 -19.57
CA PHE A 87 -6.27 2.36 -20.74
C PHE A 87 -5.10 3.31 -20.50
N ASN A 88 -5.08 3.95 -19.34
CA ASN A 88 -3.97 4.78 -18.90
C ASN A 88 -3.15 4.00 -17.88
N LYS A 89 -1.89 3.75 -18.21
CA LYS A 89 -0.94 3.07 -17.30
C LYS A 89 -0.33 4.11 -16.38
N GLU A 90 -0.56 3.94 -15.10
CA GLU A 90 0.07 4.71 -14.03
C GLU A 90 1.28 3.92 -13.53
N ARG A 91 2.45 4.53 -13.54
CA ARG A 91 3.69 3.99 -13.00
C ARG A 91 4.05 4.77 -11.74
N LYS A 92 4.12 4.09 -10.61
CA LYS A 92 4.58 4.62 -9.33
C LYS A 92 5.93 4.02 -9.00
N GLU A 93 6.85 4.87 -8.57
CA GLU A 93 8.21 4.49 -8.20
C GLU A 93 8.51 4.99 -6.80
N LEU A 94 8.98 4.10 -5.93
CA LEU A 94 9.44 4.45 -4.59
C LEU A 94 10.91 4.08 -4.44
N ASN A 95 11.72 5.03 -4.03
CA ASN A 95 13.11 4.75 -3.68
C ASN A 95 13.15 3.91 -2.39
N ILE A 96 13.82 2.75 -2.47
CA ILE A 96 13.84 1.76 -1.37
C ILE A 96 14.57 2.33 -0.15
N SER A 97 15.61 3.18 -0.33
CA SER A 97 16.31 3.81 0.80
C SER A 97 15.41 4.74 1.62
N ARG A 98 14.32 5.26 1.04
CA ARG A 98 13.37 6.16 1.68
C ARG A 98 12.17 5.45 2.30
N ILE A 99 12.03 4.15 2.14
CA ILE A 99 10.92 3.40 2.73
C ILE A 99 11.03 3.46 4.25
N GLN A 100 10.00 3.99 4.91
CA GLN A 100 9.89 4.04 6.36
C GLN A 100 9.24 2.79 6.94
N SER A 101 8.19 2.30 6.27
CA SER A 101 7.50 1.08 6.68
C SER A 101 6.94 0.33 5.47
N ALA A 102 6.90 -0.98 5.61
CA ALA A 102 6.14 -1.88 4.76
C ALA A 102 5.20 -2.64 5.70
N ASP A 103 3.94 -2.21 5.72
CA ASP A 103 2.94 -2.70 6.64
C ASP A 103 1.94 -3.60 5.92
N THR A 104 1.50 -4.67 6.57
CA THR A 104 0.40 -5.49 6.07
C THR A 104 -0.89 -5.16 6.81
N SER A 105 -1.95 -4.93 6.06
CA SER A 105 -3.31 -4.79 6.56
C SER A 105 -4.15 -5.97 6.12
N GLN A 106 -5.04 -6.44 6.99
CA GLN A 106 -5.92 -7.56 6.69
C GLN A 106 -7.36 -7.24 7.06
N GLY A 107 -8.16 -6.89 6.07
CA GLY A 107 -9.60 -6.74 6.24
C GLY A 107 -10.30 -8.08 6.50
N LEU A 108 -11.53 -8.05 7.02
CA LEU A 108 -12.31 -9.25 7.36
C LEU A 108 -12.42 -10.24 6.19
N ILE A 109 -12.61 -9.74 4.97
CA ILE A 109 -12.76 -10.57 3.78
C ILE A 109 -11.42 -11.17 3.37
N ASN A 110 -10.35 -10.38 3.43
CA ASN A 110 -8.98 -10.83 3.17
C ASN A 110 -8.55 -11.91 4.16
N GLN A 111 -9.07 -11.88 5.38
CA GLN A 111 -8.84 -12.90 6.39
C GLN A 111 -9.43 -14.26 5.99
N ILE A 112 -10.63 -14.27 5.40
CA ILE A 112 -11.30 -15.50 4.93
C ILE A 112 -10.55 -16.12 3.75
N VAL A 113 -10.03 -15.30 2.81
CA VAL A 113 -9.33 -15.78 1.61
C VAL A 113 -7.82 -15.93 1.79
N GLY A 114 -7.30 -15.64 3.00
CA GLY A 114 -5.87 -15.73 3.30
C GLY A 114 -5.02 -14.66 2.61
N GLY A 115 -5.62 -13.54 2.21
CA GLY A 115 -4.97 -12.40 1.59
C GLY A 115 -4.54 -11.34 2.61
N VAL A 116 -3.56 -10.53 2.24
CA VAL A 116 -3.13 -9.33 2.97
C VAL A 116 -2.93 -8.20 1.96
N GLU A 117 -3.21 -6.99 2.38
CA GLU A 117 -2.91 -5.78 1.62
C GLU A 117 -1.55 -5.24 2.08
N LEU A 118 -0.61 -5.07 1.16
CA LEU A 118 0.72 -4.54 1.46
C LEU A 118 0.76 -3.04 1.16
N ILE A 119 1.08 -2.26 2.17
CA ILE A 119 1.18 -0.81 2.11
C ILE A 119 2.63 -0.41 2.39
N ILE A 120 3.31 0.13 1.39
CA ILE A 120 4.69 0.62 1.49
C ILE A 120 4.65 2.13 1.60
N LYS A 121 5.23 2.71 2.66
CA LYS A 121 5.19 4.14 2.93
C LYS A 121 6.58 4.76 2.91
N THR A 122 6.67 5.94 2.32
CA THR A 122 7.80 6.87 2.39
C THR A 122 7.34 8.18 3.03
N PRO A 123 8.24 9.11 3.39
CA PRO A 123 7.84 10.41 3.96
C PRO A 123 6.94 11.26 3.07
N SER A 124 7.02 11.08 1.77
CA SER A 124 6.33 11.91 0.78
C SER A 124 5.22 11.20 0.01
N ASP A 125 5.27 9.86 -0.06
CA ASP A 125 4.35 9.07 -0.89
C ASP A 125 4.22 7.64 -0.36
N GLY A 126 3.33 6.85 -0.98
CA GLY A 126 3.12 5.45 -0.65
C GLY A 126 2.60 4.64 -1.83
N ILE A 127 2.88 3.34 -1.78
CA ILE A 127 2.32 2.36 -2.71
C ILE A 127 1.46 1.36 -1.94
N GLU A 128 0.21 1.22 -2.37
CA GLU A 128 -0.68 0.14 -1.96
C GLU A 128 -0.67 -0.92 -3.05
N LEU A 129 -0.13 -2.09 -2.72
CA LEU A 129 -0.01 -3.17 -3.69
C LEU A 129 -1.34 -3.92 -3.93
N GLY A 130 -2.37 -3.62 -3.13
CA GLY A 130 -3.62 -4.37 -3.13
C GLY A 130 -3.47 -5.73 -2.45
N THR A 131 -4.47 -6.58 -2.60
CA THR A 131 -4.49 -7.86 -1.91
C THR A 131 -3.56 -8.88 -2.57
N ILE A 132 -2.59 -9.36 -1.81
CA ILE A 132 -1.63 -10.40 -2.19
C ILE A 132 -1.66 -11.54 -1.18
N SER A 133 -1.02 -12.67 -1.46
CA SER A 133 -0.90 -13.73 -0.46
C SER A 133 0.08 -13.33 0.65
N LYS A 134 -0.16 -13.83 1.86
CA LYS A 134 0.72 -13.58 3.00
C LYS A 134 2.18 -13.96 2.71
N LYS A 135 2.40 -15.11 2.05
CA LYS A 135 3.75 -15.54 1.64
C LYS A 135 4.43 -14.54 0.69
N GLN A 136 3.67 -13.98 -0.24
CA GLN A 136 4.18 -13.00 -1.19
C GLN A 136 4.55 -11.69 -0.49
N SER A 137 3.74 -11.24 0.47
CA SER A 137 4.05 -10.08 1.29
C SER A 137 5.34 -10.26 2.08
N GLU A 138 5.51 -11.40 2.77
CA GLU A 138 6.71 -11.72 3.52
C GLU A 138 7.99 -11.71 2.64
N VAL A 139 7.89 -12.27 1.42
CA VAL A 139 9.01 -12.25 0.46
C VAL A 139 9.36 -10.82 0.03
N ILE A 140 8.34 -9.99 -0.26
CA ILE A 140 8.55 -8.58 -0.64
C ILE A 140 9.21 -7.82 0.51
N GLU A 141 8.70 -7.95 1.73
CA GLU A 141 9.26 -7.28 2.90
C GLU A 141 10.71 -7.68 3.17
N GLN A 142 11.03 -8.97 3.08
CA GLN A 142 12.40 -9.46 3.25
C GLN A 142 13.34 -8.91 2.19
N GLU A 143 12.92 -8.88 0.93
CA GLU A 143 13.73 -8.36 -0.17
C GLU A 143 13.99 -6.85 0.01
N LEU A 144 12.94 -6.07 0.34
CA LEU A 144 13.08 -4.64 0.61
C LEU A 144 14.07 -4.36 1.76
N ARG A 145 13.96 -5.10 2.86
CA ARG A 145 14.90 -4.99 4.00
C ARG A 145 16.33 -5.34 3.59
N SER A 146 16.51 -6.42 2.84
CA SER A 146 17.84 -6.86 2.41
C SER A 146 18.54 -5.83 1.51
N ILE A 147 17.76 -5.13 0.68
CA ILE A 147 18.28 -4.05 -0.17
C ILE A 147 18.62 -2.83 0.68
N GLN A 148 17.75 -2.42 1.62
CA GLN A 148 18.04 -1.31 2.54
C GLN A 148 19.31 -1.55 3.37
N GLU A 149 19.49 -2.75 3.88
CA GLU A 149 20.69 -3.12 4.64
C GLU A 149 21.95 -3.05 3.78
N ARG A 150 21.90 -3.54 2.55
CA ARG A 150 23.02 -3.43 1.60
C ARG A 150 23.38 -1.98 1.32
N MET A 151 22.39 -1.12 1.04
CA MET A 151 22.60 0.30 0.78
C MET A 151 23.20 1.02 1.98
N ASN A 152 22.68 0.77 3.18
CA ASN A 152 23.22 1.34 4.41
C ASN A 152 24.66 0.92 4.70
N ASN A 153 24.99 -0.35 4.40
CA ASN A 153 26.35 -0.86 4.59
C ASN A 153 27.33 -0.22 3.57
N GLN A 154 26.91 0.00 2.34
CA GLN A 154 27.72 0.70 1.32
C GLN A 154 28.01 2.14 1.74
N VAL A 155 26.98 2.89 2.14
CA VAL A 155 27.14 4.27 2.64
C VAL A 155 28.09 4.34 3.85
N ASN A 156 27.98 3.39 4.77
CA ASN A 156 28.85 3.33 5.95
C ASN A 156 30.30 2.94 5.59
N GLN A 157 30.53 2.14 4.56
CA GLN A 157 31.87 1.80 4.07
C GLN A 157 32.53 2.99 3.36
N GLU A 158 31.81 3.66 2.47
CA GLU A 158 32.28 4.87 1.80
C GLU A 158 32.61 5.99 2.80
N ALA A 159 31.76 6.15 3.85
CA ALA A 159 32.02 7.12 4.90
C ALA A 159 33.26 6.78 5.76
N LYS A 160 33.60 5.49 5.89
CA LYS A 160 34.82 5.06 6.58
C LYS A 160 36.07 5.27 5.71
N GLU A 161 35.99 4.96 4.43
CA GLU A 161 37.11 5.17 3.48
C GLU A 161 37.47 6.65 3.33
N LEU A 162 36.46 7.52 3.27
CA LEU A 162 36.65 8.98 3.23
C LEU A 162 37.25 9.55 4.53
N ASN A 163 37.01 8.88 5.68
CA ASN A 163 37.61 9.27 6.95
C ASN A 163 39.05 8.74 7.12
N ASP A 164 39.41 7.62 6.52
CA ASP A 164 40.78 7.07 6.59
C ASP A 164 41.77 7.86 5.69
N GLU A 165 41.33 8.48 4.62
CA GLU A 165 42.19 9.35 3.78
C GLU A 165 42.50 10.71 4.43
N ASN A 166 41.79 11.14 5.47
CA ASN A 166 41.97 12.41 6.17
C ASN A 166 42.64 12.32 7.53
N HIS A 167 43.33 11.22 7.85
CA HIS A 167 44.10 11.11 9.13
C HIS A 167 45.44 11.85 9.06
N THR A 168 45.40 13.18 9.16
CA THR A 168 46.42 13.96 9.86
C THR A 168 45.78 15.23 10.41
N GLN A 169 44.95 15.12 11.42
CA GLN A 169 44.76 16.17 12.44
C GLN A 169 43.98 15.62 13.63
N THR A 170 44.65 15.69 14.78
CA THR A 170 44.18 15.50 16.15
C THR A 170 42.73 15.96 16.36
N TYR A 171 41.84 15.02 16.56
CA TYR A 171 40.51 15.34 17.09
C TYR A 171 40.35 14.71 18.48
N GLN A 172 40.23 15.59 19.44
CA GLN A 172 39.82 15.30 20.81
C GLN A 172 38.54 14.48 20.79
N GLN A 173 38.52 13.48 21.66
CA GLN A 173 37.35 12.65 21.97
C GLN A 173 36.10 13.55 22.18
N HIS A 174 35.24 13.61 21.19
CA HIS A 174 33.88 14.11 21.43
C HIS A 174 33.07 12.94 22.01
N ALA A 175 32.69 13.15 23.26
CA ALA A 175 31.78 12.30 24.01
C ALA A 175 30.59 11.89 23.11
N LYS A 176 30.18 10.61 23.18
CA LYS A 176 28.95 10.07 22.61
C LYS A 176 27.82 11.07 22.84
N PRO A 177 26.96 11.37 21.83
CA PRO A 177 25.80 12.19 22.06
C PRO A 177 24.93 11.48 23.10
N GLN A 178 24.93 12.02 24.30
CA GLN A 178 24.01 11.63 25.35
C GLN A 178 22.65 12.09 24.84
N TYR A 179 21.80 11.17 24.41
CA TYR A 179 20.40 11.47 24.13
C TYR A 179 19.81 12.06 25.41
N ALA A 180 19.68 13.37 25.43
CA ALA A 180 18.99 14.05 26.50
C ALA A 180 17.53 13.59 26.44
N ILE A 181 17.20 12.60 27.27
CA ILE A 181 15.82 12.26 27.54
C ILE A 181 15.22 13.51 28.18
N PHE A 182 14.45 14.24 27.40
CA PHE A 182 13.79 15.46 27.85
C PHE A 182 12.79 15.07 28.96
N LYS A 183 13.21 15.22 30.20
CA LYS A 183 12.36 15.00 31.38
C LYS A 183 11.52 16.26 31.61
N MET A 184 10.34 16.29 31.05
CA MET A 184 9.37 17.33 31.37
C MET A 184 8.86 17.15 32.80
N PRO A 185 8.96 18.17 33.66
CA PRO A 185 8.37 18.11 35.01
C PRO A 185 6.85 18.00 34.89
N PHE A 186 6.27 17.16 35.70
CA PHE A 186 4.84 16.80 35.68
C PHE A 186 3.90 18.04 35.64
N LYS A 187 4.27 19.13 36.28
CA LYS A 187 3.54 20.39 36.26
C LYS A 187 3.40 21.02 34.85
N GLN A 188 4.45 20.92 34.03
CA GLN A 188 4.42 21.42 32.65
C GLN A 188 3.57 20.53 31.72
N LEU A 189 3.59 19.22 31.94
CA LEU A 189 2.70 18.28 31.22
C LEU A 189 1.23 18.57 31.53
N LEU A 190 0.91 18.85 32.79
CA LEU A 190 -0.46 19.15 33.22
C LEU A 190 -0.93 20.51 32.67
N PHE A 191 -0.06 21.50 32.59
CA PHE A 191 -0.36 22.80 32.01
C PHE A 191 -0.59 22.73 30.50
N MET A 192 0.26 21.95 29.78
CA MET A 192 0.06 21.68 28.34
C MET A 192 -1.23 20.91 28.06
N SER A 193 -1.57 19.95 28.90
CA SER A 193 -2.82 19.18 28.77
C SER A 193 -4.06 20.07 28.98
N MET A 194 -4.02 21.02 29.91
CA MET A 194 -5.12 21.97 30.14
C MET A 194 -5.27 23.00 29.02
N THR A 195 -4.17 23.45 28.42
CA THR A 195 -4.22 24.43 27.32
C THR A 195 -4.55 23.80 25.98
N SER A 196 -4.19 22.53 25.77
CA SER A 196 -4.51 21.77 24.55
C SER A 196 -5.99 21.38 24.45
N GLY A 197 -6.71 21.26 25.58
CA GLY A 197 -8.13 20.90 25.63
C GLY A 197 -9.10 22.08 25.54
N ALA A 198 -8.64 23.32 25.46
CA ALA A 198 -9.49 24.51 25.47
C ALA A 198 -9.84 25.07 24.07
N ILE A 199 -9.46 24.38 22.98
CA ILE A 199 -9.78 24.73 21.59
C ILE A 199 -10.44 23.49 20.93
N ALA A 200 -11.67 23.22 21.30
CA ALA A 200 -12.58 22.31 20.60
C ALA A 200 -14.00 22.94 20.63
#